data_65577822eff43b4e3cda70fa2ff5d38e
#
_entry.id   65577822eff43b4e3cda70fa2ff5d38e
#
_cell.length_a   1.000
_cell.length_b   1.000
_cell.length_c   1.000
_cell.angle_alpha   90.00
_cell.angle_beta   90.00
_cell.angle_gamma   90.00
#
_symmetry.space_group_name_H-M   'P 1'
#
loop_
_entity.id
_entity.type
_entity.pdbx_description
1 polymer ?
#
loop_
_entity_poly.entity_id
_entity_poly.type
_entity_poly.pdbx_seq_one_letter_code
_entity_poly.pdbx_strand_id
1 'polypeptide(L)'
;MYHYNESGEEVTTHINCPPGFFTSYSNFISQQKSNEKVECITACELLRITKNDLDKLINESPAMKDFSIMVFQQSIGYNENRSRELATLSAEQRYRKLMTEQPDILRHVPIAQIASFLGMKPESLSRIRRKMIN
;
A
#
# COMPACT_ATOMS: atom_id res chain seq x y z
N MET A 1 4.49 3.14 1.35
CA MET A 1 3.98 4.22 2.22
C MET A 1 4.08 3.77 3.67
N TYR A 2 4.42 4.67 4.56
CA TYR A 2 4.59 4.38 5.98
C TYR A 2 4.34 5.62 6.85
N HIS A 3 4.11 5.41 8.13
CA HIS A 3 4.08 6.45 9.15
C HIS A 3 4.81 5.96 10.40
N TYR A 4 5.07 6.85 11.35
CA TYR A 4 5.57 6.47 12.66
C TYR A 4 4.41 6.36 13.65
N ASN A 5 4.36 5.27 14.41
CA ASN A 5 3.41 5.09 15.50
C ASN A 5 3.81 5.95 16.74
N GLU A 6 3.02 5.90 17.80
CA GLU A 6 3.28 6.65 19.05
C GLU A 6 4.61 6.27 19.72
N SER A 7 5.10 5.06 19.49
CA SER A 7 6.39 4.56 19.99
C SER A 7 7.57 4.96 19.10
N GLY A 8 7.34 5.69 18.00
CA GLY A 8 8.36 6.07 17.03
C GLY A 8 8.79 4.95 16.07
N GLU A 9 8.08 3.83 16.04
CA GLU A 9 8.38 2.73 15.12
C GLU A 9 7.74 2.98 13.76
N GLU A 10 8.44 2.60 12.70
CA GLU A 10 7.94 2.68 11.32
C GLU A 10 6.87 1.61 11.07
N VAL A 11 5.69 2.05 10.64
CA VAL A 11 4.58 1.17 10.26
C VAL A 11 4.33 1.31 8.76
N THR A 12 4.63 0.26 8.01
CA THR A 12 4.37 0.21 6.57
C THR A 12 2.90 -0.09 6.30
N THR A 13 2.19 0.89 5.74
CA THR A 13 0.76 0.80 5.43
C THR A 13 0.49 0.22 4.07
N HIS A 14 1.28 0.63 3.07
CA HIS A 14 1.12 0.20 1.67
C HIS A 14 2.46 -0.04 1.01
N ILE A 15 2.50 -1.06 0.16
CA ILE A 15 3.58 -1.30 -0.80
C ILE A 15 2.91 -1.31 -2.18
N ASN A 16 3.30 -0.36 -3.03
CA ASN A 16 2.72 -0.20 -4.35
C ASN A 16 3.74 -0.66 -5.40
N CYS A 17 3.29 -1.50 -6.32
CA CYS A 17 4.03 -1.88 -7.51
C CYS A 17 3.42 -1.18 -8.75
N PRO A 18 4.24 -0.71 -9.70
CA PRO A 18 3.72 -0.12 -10.94
C PRO A 18 3.02 -1.18 -11.83
N PRO A 19 2.03 -0.75 -12.66
CA PRO A 19 1.40 0.55 -12.61
C PRO A 19 0.39 0.66 -11.47
N GLY A 20 0.23 1.85 -10.89
CA GLY A 20 -0.74 2.02 -9.81
C GLY A 20 -0.88 3.46 -9.33
N PHE A 21 -1.90 3.68 -8.53
CA PHE A 21 -2.17 4.95 -7.88
C PHE A 21 -1.94 4.82 -6.38
N PHE A 22 -1.42 5.88 -5.78
CA PHE A 22 -1.31 5.95 -4.33
C PHE A 22 -1.49 7.39 -3.84
N THR A 23 -2.11 7.51 -2.69
CA THR A 23 -2.25 8.76 -1.97
C THR A 23 -2.69 8.49 -0.53
N SER A 24 -2.45 9.42 0.38
CA SER A 24 -3.18 9.50 1.64
C SER A 24 -4.55 10.11 1.36
N TYR A 25 -5.54 9.26 1.05
CA TYR A 25 -6.81 9.69 0.46
C TYR A 25 -7.55 10.73 1.31
N SER A 26 -7.68 10.51 2.62
CA SER A 26 -8.36 11.46 3.51
C SER A 26 -7.67 12.83 3.53
N ASN A 27 -6.33 12.86 3.55
CA ASN A 27 -5.56 14.08 3.51
C ASN A 27 -5.61 14.76 2.13
N PHE A 28 -5.62 13.95 1.05
CA PHE A 28 -5.78 14.48 -0.30
C PHE A 28 -7.13 15.18 -0.50
N ILE A 29 -8.20 14.60 0.01
CA ILE A 29 -9.55 15.21 -0.07
C ILE A 29 -9.68 16.43 0.85
N SER A 30 -9.24 16.32 2.10
CA SER A 30 -9.34 17.41 3.08
C SER A 30 -8.31 18.52 2.88
N GLN A 31 -7.30 18.31 2.02
CA GLN A 31 -6.16 19.20 1.80
C GLN A 31 -5.35 19.46 3.10
N GLN A 32 -5.43 18.56 4.05
CA GLN A 32 -4.64 18.62 5.28
C GLN A 32 -3.30 17.91 5.10
N LYS A 33 -2.30 18.35 5.86
CA LYS A 33 -0.99 17.70 5.84
C LYS A 33 -1.09 16.25 6.32
N SER A 34 -0.53 15.32 5.55
CA SER A 34 -0.45 13.91 5.93
C SER A 34 0.76 13.64 6.83
N ASN A 35 0.60 12.70 7.76
CA ASN A 35 1.70 12.09 8.51
C ASN A 35 2.32 10.90 7.78
N GLU A 36 1.70 10.44 6.70
CA GLU A 36 2.24 9.36 5.88
C GLU A 36 3.38 9.86 5.01
N LYS A 37 4.39 9.02 4.86
CA LYS A 37 5.56 9.22 4.01
C LYS A 37 5.54 8.24 2.85
N VAL A 38 6.07 8.68 1.73
CA VAL A 38 6.25 7.85 0.54
C VAL A 38 7.74 7.78 0.23
N GLU A 39 8.23 6.58 0.03
CA GLU A 39 9.62 6.31 -0.34
C GLU A 39 9.63 5.37 -1.55
N CYS A 40 10.49 5.68 -2.54
CA CYS A 40 10.77 4.80 -3.67
C CYS A 40 11.87 3.81 -3.28
N ILE A 41 11.58 2.51 -3.29
CA ILE A 41 12.55 1.45 -2.97
C ILE A 41 13.42 1.12 -4.18
N THR A 42 12.90 1.32 -5.37
CA THR A 42 13.60 1.20 -6.65
C THR A 42 13.50 2.50 -7.43
N ALA A 43 14.24 2.65 -8.52
CA ALA A 43 14.06 3.77 -9.43
C ALA A 43 12.63 3.76 -9.98
N CYS A 44 11.93 4.90 -9.86
CA CYS A 44 10.53 5.06 -10.25
C CYS A 44 10.35 6.31 -11.09
N GLU A 45 9.44 6.24 -12.05
CA GLU A 45 8.87 7.39 -12.73
C GLU A 45 7.48 7.65 -12.16
N LEU A 46 7.22 8.88 -11.70
CA LEU A 46 5.99 9.26 -11.01
C LEU A 46 5.34 10.45 -11.69
N LEU A 47 4.04 10.37 -11.89
CA LEU A 47 3.20 11.49 -12.27
C LEU A 47 2.42 11.96 -11.04
N ARG A 48 2.40 13.27 -10.82
CA ARG A 48 1.67 13.88 -9.70
C ARG A 48 0.52 14.72 -10.22
N ILE A 49 -0.65 14.55 -9.63
CA ILE A 49 -1.80 15.43 -9.86
C ILE A 49 -2.20 16.09 -8.54
N THR A 50 -2.56 17.37 -8.58
CA THR A 50 -3.12 18.06 -7.42
C THR A 50 -4.64 17.82 -7.33
N LYS A 51 -5.23 18.05 -6.15
CA LYS A 51 -6.69 17.96 -5.98
C LYS A 51 -7.43 18.91 -6.93
N ASN A 52 -6.94 20.14 -7.06
CA ASN A 52 -7.55 21.13 -7.94
C ASN A 52 -7.51 20.72 -9.41
N ASP A 53 -6.39 20.15 -9.87
CA ASP A 53 -6.27 19.70 -11.26
C ASP A 53 -7.12 18.46 -11.52
N LEU A 54 -7.20 17.54 -10.54
CA LEU A 54 -8.11 16.39 -10.63
C LEU A 54 -9.57 16.86 -10.72
N ASP A 55 -9.98 17.82 -9.90
CA ASP A 55 -11.35 18.36 -9.94
C ASP A 55 -11.68 18.99 -11.27
N LYS A 56 -10.76 19.76 -11.86
CA LYS A 56 -10.93 20.31 -13.21
C LYS A 56 -11.12 19.20 -14.24
N LEU A 57 -10.24 18.19 -14.25
CA LEU A 57 -10.33 17.07 -15.19
C LEU A 57 -11.66 16.30 -15.06
N ILE A 58 -12.12 16.06 -13.85
CA ILE A 58 -13.40 15.39 -13.58
C ILE A 58 -14.58 16.22 -14.09
N ASN A 59 -14.53 17.55 -13.92
CA ASN A 59 -15.61 18.44 -14.36
C ASN A 59 -15.63 18.64 -15.88
N GLU A 60 -14.46 18.61 -16.52
CA GLU A 60 -14.33 18.86 -17.97
C GLU A 60 -14.51 17.59 -18.82
N SER A 61 -14.33 16.41 -18.23
CA SER A 61 -14.36 15.14 -18.97
C SER A 61 -15.16 14.05 -18.24
N PRO A 62 -16.33 13.64 -18.79
CA PRO A 62 -17.07 12.50 -18.24
C PRO A 62 -16.23 11.23 -18.17
N ALA A 63 -15.36 10.97 -19.16
CA ALA A 63 -14.47 9.81 -19.14
C ALA A 63 -13.48 9.85 -17.97
N MET A 64 -12.95 11.02 -17.61
CA MET A 64 -12.07 11.19 -16.46
C MET A 64 -12.83 11.01 -15.14
N LYS A 65 -14.09 11.43 -15.10
CA LYS A 65 -14.97 11.17 -13.95
C LYS A 65 -15.17 9.67 -13.73
N ASP A 66 -15.53 8.95 -14.77
CA ASP A 66 -15.77 7.49 -14.70
C ASP A 66 -14.48 6.75 -14.33
N PHE A 67 -13.36 7.14 -14.93
CA PHE A 67 -12.04 6.60 -14.58
C PHE A 67 -11.69 6.84 -13.10
N SER A 68 -11.91 8.04 -12.59
CA SER A 68 -11.66 8.37 -11.19
C SER A 68 -12.52 7.56 -10.23
N ILE A 69 -13.80 7.37 -10.56
CA ILE A 69 -14.71 6.51 -9.80
C ILE A 69 -14.18 5.07 -9.76
N MET A 70 -13.76 4.52 -10.90
CA MET A 70 -13.17 3.19 -10.97
C MET A 70 -11.93 3.04 -10.09
N VAL A 71 -11.00 4.01 -10.14
CA VAL A 71 -9.79 4.01 -9.30
C VAL A 71 -10.14 4.04 -7.81
N PHE A 72 -11.12 4.86 -7.41
CA PHE A 72 -11.55 4.93 -6.01
C PHE A 72 -12.23 3.65 -5.55
N GLN A 73 -13.08 3.05 -6.37
CA GLN A 73 -13.73 1.76 -6.06
C GLN A 73 -12.68 0.64 -5.89
N GLN A 74 -11.68 0.57 -6.76
CA GLN A 74 -10.58 -0.39 -6.62
C GLN A 74 -9.80 -0.16 -5.32
N SER A 75 -9.51 1.09 -4.97
CA SER A 75 -8.80 1.44 -3.73
C SER A 75 -9.59 1.06 -2.48
N ILE A 76 -10.91 1.29 -2.47
CA ILE A 76 -11.79 0.88 -1.37
C ILE A 76 -11.78 -0.64 -1.25
N GLY A 77 -11.99 -1.36 -2.35
CA GLY A 77 -11.98 -2.83 -2.36
C GLY A 77 -10.66 -3.42 -1.88
N TYR A 78 -9.53 -2.83 -2.28
CA TYR A 78 -8.22 -3.22 -1.78
C TYR A 78 -8.10 -3.04 -0.26
N ASN A 79 -8.50 -1.88 0.26
CA ASN A 79 -8.40 -1.59 1.69
C ASN A 79 -9.32 -2.49 2.53
N GLU A 80 -10.53 -2.76 2.05
CA GLU A 80 -11.47 -3.70 2.68
C GLU A 80 -10.91 -5.13 2.73
N ASN A 81 -10.39 -5.62 1.61
CA ASN A 81 -9.76 -6.94 1.54
C ASN A 81 -8.57 -7.03 2.49
N ARG A 82 -7.71 -6.01 2.50
CA ARG A 82 -6.54 -5.96 3.37
C ARG A 82 -6.94 -5.96 4.85
N SER A 83 -7.93 -5.16 5.25
CA SER A 83 -8.44 -5.13 6.63
C SER A 83 -8.96 -6.51 7.06
N ARG A 84 -9.72 -7.16 6.19
CA ARG A 84 -10.24 -8.51 6.42
C ARG A 84 -9.11 -9.53 6.55
N GLU A 85 -8.10 -9.49 5.70
CA GLU A 85 -6.94 -10.38 5.74
C GLU A 85 -6.13 -10.23 7.03
N LEU A 86 -5.92 -9.00 7.48
CA LEU A 86 -5.25 -8.75 8.76
C LEU A 86 -6.04 -9.30 9.95
N ALA A 87 -7.37 -9.27 9.88
CA ALA A 87 -8.25 -9.77 10.93
C ALA A 87 -8.44 -11.29 10.92
N THR A 88 -8.42 -11.94 9.75
CA THR A 88 -8.85 -13.33 9.61
C THR A 88 -7.75 -14.33 9.25
N LEU A 89 -6.69 -13.88 8.55
CA LEU A 89 -5.62 -14.76 8.12
C LEU A 89 -4.48 -14.81 9.14
N SER A 90 -3.90 -15.99 9.31
CA SER A 90 -2.66 -16.15 10.06
C SER A 90 -1.49 -15.44 9.37
N ALA A 91 -0.42 -15.13 10.12
CA ALA A 91 0.80 -14.54 9.59
C ALA A 91 1.39 -15.35 8.42
N GLU A 92 1.39 -16.68 8.51
CA GLU A 92 1.87 -17.58 7.46
C GLU A 92 0.99 -17.49 6.21
N GLN A 93 -0.33 -17.47 6.36
CA GLN A 93 -1.26 -17.36 5.24
C GLN A 93 -1.11 -16.00 4.50
N ARG A 94 -0.96 -14.89 5.23
CA ARG A 94 -0.69 -13.58 4.63
C ARG A 94 0.61 -13.56 3.84
N TYR A 95 1.66 -14.18 4.37
CA TYR A 95 2.94 -14.28 3.66
C TYR A 95 2.83 -15.16 2.40
N ARG A 96 2.16 -16.32 2.47
CA ARG A 96 1.91 -17.20 1.29
C ARG A 96 1.17 -16.44 0.20
N LYS A 97 0.13 -15.69 0.57
CA LYS A 97 -0.63 -14.86 -0.36
C LYS A 97 0.26 -13.84 -1.06
N LEU A 98 1.07 -13.10 -0.30
CA LEU A 98 2.01 -12.13 -0.85
C LEU A 98 2.99 -12.78 -1.85
N MET A 99 3.52 -13.96 -1.53
CA MET A 99 4.41 -14.72 -2.43
C MET A 99 3.76 -15.07 -3.75
N THR A 100 2.47 -15.38 -3.75
CA THR A 100 1.74 -15.78 -4.95
C THR A 100 1.28 -14.59 -5.78
N GLU A 101 0.78 -13.55 -5.12
CA GLU A 101 0.14 -12.42 -5.81
C GLU A 101 1.12 -11.31 -6.19
N GLN A 102 2.17 -11.10 -5.38
CA GLN A 102 3.11 -10.00 -5.55
C GLN A 102 4.57 -10.42 -5.27
N PRO A 103 5.12 -11.37 -6.04
CA PRO A 103 6.46 -11.90 -5.80
C PRO A 103 7.57 -10.84 -5.92
N ASP A 104 7.35 -9.78 -6.67
CA ASP A 104 8.33 -8.70 -6.86
C ASP A 104 8.57 -7.90 -5.57
N ILE A 105 7.58 -7.80 -4.70
CA ILE A 105 7.76 -7.20 -3.36
C ILE A 105 8.86 -7.94 -2.59
N LEU A 106 8.87 -9.27 -2.67
CA LEU A 106 9.84 -10.10 -1.95
C LEU A 106 11.28 -9.97 -2.47
N ARG A 107 11.43 -9.49 -3.70
CA ARG A 107 12.76 -9.31 -4.33
C ARG A 107 13.38 -7.96 -4.00
N HIS A 108 12.56 -6.93 -3.83
CA HIS A 108 13.04 -5.56 -3.76
C HIS A 108 12.82 -4.89 -2.40
N VAL A 109 11.80 -5.30 -1.66
CA VAL A 109 11.42 -4.64 -0.41
C VAL A 109 12.18 -5.25 0.78
N PRO A 110 12.76 -4.43 1.67
CA PRO A 110 13.41 -4.92 2.89
C PRO A 110 12.47 -5.76 3.76
N ILE A 111 13.02 -6.82 4.36
CA ILE A 111 12.24 -7.79 5.16
C ILE A 111 11.50 -7.14 6.32
N ALA A 112 12.06 -6.09 6.92
CA ALA A 112 11.41 -5.36 8.01
C ALA A 112 10.13 -4.66 7.54
N GLN A 113 10.17 -4.03 6.36
CA GLN A 113 9.01 -3.37 5.75
C GLN A 113 7.96 -4.40 5.31
N ILE A 114 8.37 -5.54 4.76
CA ILE A 114 7.44 -6.64 4.43
C ILE A 114 6.76 -7.16 5.71
N ALA A 115 7.51 -7.38 6.77
CA ALA A 115 6.95 -7.85 8.04
C ALA A 115 5.94 -6.85 8.61
N SER A 116 6.30 -5.56 8.65
CA SER A 116 5.41 -4.48 9.07
C SER A 116 4.16 -4.41 8.21
N PHE A 117 4.31 -4.46 6.88
CA PHE A 117 3.19 -4.52 5.95
C PHE A 117 2.27 -5.72 6.20
N LEU A 118 2.80 -6.89 6.54
CA LEU A 118 2.04 -8.08 6.85
C LEU A 118 1.50 -8.11 8.31
N GLY A 119 1.73 -7.05 9.10
CA GLY A 119 1.26 -6.97 10.49
C GLY A 119 1.94 -7.99 11.40
N MET A 120 3.26 -8.19 11.24
CA MET A 120 4.04 -9.09 12.09
C MET A 120 5.44 -8.54 12.36
N LYS A 121 6.13 -9.13 13.34
CA LYS A 121 7.53 -8.79 13.63
C LYS A 121 8.49 -9.42 12.61
N PRO A 122 9.63 -8.78 12.28
CA PRO A 122 10.63 -9.31 11.34
C PRO A 122 11.14 -10.71 11.69
N GLU A 123 11.30 -11.01 13.00
CA GLU A 123 11.74 -12.32 13.48
C GLU A 123 10.68 -13.41 13.18
N SER A 124 9.39 -13.05 13.27
CA SER A 124 8.30 -13.95 12.93
C SER A 124 8.29 -14.28 11.45
N LEU A 125 8.47 -13.25 10.60
CA LEU A 125 8.59 -13.45 9.16
C LEU A 125 9.80 -14.30 8.79
N SER A 126 10.96 -14.05 9.40
CA SER A 126 12.18 -14.84 9.18
C SER A 126 11.97 -16.33 9.55
N ARG A 127 11.24 -16.60 10.62
CA ARG A 127 10.89 -17.95 11.04
C ARG A 127 9.93 -18.65 10.07
N ILE A 128 8.91 -17.93 9.58
CA ILE A 128 7.98 -18.44 8.56
C ILE A 128 8.76 -18.79 7.28
N ARG A 129 9.60 -17.91 6.78
CA ARG A 129 10.42 -18.13 5.58
C ARG A 129 11.28 -19.38 5.69
N ARG A 130 11.96 -19.56 6.84
CA ARG A 130 12.82 -20.73 7.08
C ARG A 130 12.02 -22.05 7.04
N LYS A 131 10.82 -22.05 7.64
CA LYS A 131 9.93 -23.21 7.66
C LYS A 131 9.40 -23.59 6.27
N MET A 132 9.36 -22.63 5.33
CA MET A 132 8.83 -22.88 3.98
C MET A 132 9.89 -23.34 2.97
N ILE A 133 11.16 -23.21 3.30
CA ILE A 133 12.28 -23.62 2.45
C ILE A 133 12.71 -25.08 2.78
N ASN A 134 12.38 -25.54 3.97
CA ASN A 134 12.60 -26.94 4.40
C ASN A 134 11.36 -27.79 4.12
#